data_8e63071189f1d98642e4149420d6d34e
#
_entry.id   8e63071189f1d98642e4149420d6d34e
#
_cell.length_a   1.000
_cell.length_b   1.000
_cell.length_c   1.000
_cell.angle_alpha   90.00
_cell.angle_beta   90.00
_cell.angle_gamma   90.00
#
_symmetry.space_group_name_H-M   'P 1'
#
loop_
_entity.id
_entity.type
_entity.pdbx_description
1 polymer ?
#
loop_
_entity_poly.entity_id
_entity_poly.type
_entity_poly.pdbx_seq_one_letter_code
_entity_poly.pdbx_strand_id
1 'polypeptide(L)'
;MIPLRNAKRFFYKTLEQPGYAFRVFSRRLAASFYYNLGNGRSSYPEAITLFLTHRCNLRCQMCGQWGEGGITKKQSAQYIQEELSLNELTVLIDNVSSFKPNITLFGGEPLLFAGCVELIKYIKQKGMHCLMITNGSLLENLAGGIVESGLDELNVSLDAGQQLHDEIRGMPGIFERIIAGLEKINYFKEKGHKKKPLINLECTITKFNYQYLEQMLEVAKKEKANSLTFHNLIFLSRSIVDKQKEFDKLLNSSSLDWEGFVFEPGIDPKLLEEKRRAILSKKHDFSIDFYPNFSCAELKDYYENPCYLPSTQDHRCLSPWLVAYIFPDGEVRPCLNLSYSFGNVKEEPFLKIWNNSQARHFRAILKDNKIFPACVRCTELYRY
;
A
#
# COMPACT_ATOMS: atom_id res chain seq x y z
N MET A 1 3.79 -2.45 -19.45
CA MET A 1 2.66 -3.36 -19.82
C MET A 1 1.98 -3.83 -18.57
N ILE A 2 0.71 -4.20 -18.62
CA ILE A 2 0.03 -4.84 -17.47
C ILE A 2 0.50 -6.29 -17.48
N PRO A 3 1.06 -6.81 -16.37
CA PRO A 3 1.41 -8.22 -16.29
C PRO A 3 0.18 -9.09 -16.61
N LEU A 4 0.35 -10.13 -17.43
CA LEU A 4 -0.76 -11.01 -17.86
C LEU A 4 -1.57 -11.54 -16.67
N ARG A 5 -0.90 -11.81 -15.55
CA ARG A 5 -1.53 -12.24 -14.29
C ARG A 5 -2.47 -11.19 -13.68
N ASN A 6 -2.28 -9.91 -14.00
CA ASN A 6 -3.13 -8.80 -13.54
C ASN A 6 -4.18 -8.38 -14.58
N ALA A 7 -4.19 -9.00 -15.77
CA ALA A 7 -5.08 -8.64 -16.88
C ALA A 7 -6.56 -8.80 -16.53
N LYS A 8 -6.93 -9.87 -15.81
CA LYS A 8 -8.30 -10.13 -15.37
C LYS A 8 -8.82 -9.02 -14.45
N ARG A 9 -8.02 -8.63 -13.43
CA ARG A 9 -8.34 -7.53 -12.51
C ARG A 9 -8.48 -6.19 -13.24
N PHE A 10 -7.57 -5.93 -14.18
CA PHE A 10 -7.62 -4.71 -15.00
C PHE A 10 -8.87 -4.69 -15.87
N PHE A 11 -9.25 -5.81 -16.48
CA PHE A 11 -10.44 -5.91 -17.33
C PHE A 11 -11.72 -5.60 -16.54
N TYR A 12 -11.90 -6.18 -15.36
CA TYR A 12 -13.07 -5.87 -14.51
C TYR A 12 -13.10 -4.40 -14.09
N LYS A 13 -11.98 -3.83 -13.65
CA LYS A 13 -11.91 -2.38 -13.33
C LYS A 13 -12.19 -1.50 -14.56
N THR A 14 -11.84 -1.94 -15.76
CA THR A 14 -12.13 -1.22 -17.01
C THR A 14 -13.62 -1.18 -17.31
N LEU A 15 -14.34 -2.25 -17.06
CA LEU A 15 -15.79 -2.30 -17.25
C LEU A 15 -16.51 -1.42 -16.23
N GLU A 16 -16.07 -1.40 -15.00
CA GLU A 16 -16.71 -0.62 -13.93
C GLU A 16 -16.38 0.88 -13.98
N GLN A 17 -15.15 1.24 -14.40
CA GLN A 17 -14.63 2.60 -14.40
C GLN A 17 -13.77 2.90 -15.64
N PRO A 18 -14.33 2.98 -16.85
CA PRO A 18 -13.58 3.05 -18.10
C PRO A 18 -12.65 4.28 -18.20
N GLY A 19 -13.11 5.45 -17.76
CA GLY A 19 -12.27 6.67 -17.76
C GLY A 19 -11.08 6.60 -16.80
N TYR A 20 -11.23 5.89 -15.68
CA TYR A 20 -10.13 5.62 -14.75
C TYR A 20 -9.11 4.65 -15.38
N ALA A 21 -9.57 3.55 -15.93
CA ALA A 21 -8.72 2.54 -16.55
C ALA A 21 -7.90 3.11 -17.70
N PHE A 22 -8.50 3.98 -18.54
CA PHE A 22 -7.78 4.65 -19.63
C PHE A 22 -6.68 5.58 -19.11
N ARG A 23 -6.92 6.35 -18.04
CA ARG A 23 -5.88 7.20 -17.44
C ARG A 23 -4.73 6.36 -16.88
N VAL A 24 -5.02 5.29 -16.14
CA VAL A 24 -4.01 4.37 -15.62
C VAL A 24 -3.18 3.77 -16.75
N PHE A 25 -3.81 3.28 -17.80
CA PHE A 25 -3.13 2.70 -18.94
C PHE A 25 -2.20 3.72 -19.63
N SER A 26 -2.70 4.93 -19.92
CA SER A 26 -1.89 5.98 -20.56
C SER A 26 -0.68 6.40 -19.70
N ARG A 27 -0.85 6.47 -18.35
CA ARG A 27 0.26 6.76 -17.43
C ARG A 27 1.32 5.67 -17.43
N ARG A 28 0.91 4.41 -17.47
CA ARG A 28 1.85 3.27 -17.51
C ARG A 28 2.61 3.19 -18.83
N LEU A 29 1.95 3.49 -19.94
CA LEU A 29 2.64 3.61 -21.24
C LEU A 29 3.66 4.75 -21.21
N ALA A 30 3.27 5.93 -20.71
CA ALA A 30 4.17 7.05 -20.58
C ALA A 30 5.36 6.74 -19.65
N ALA A 31 5.12 6.08 -18.51
CA ALA A 31 6.19 5.66 -17.60
C ALA A 31 7.17 4.71 -18.25
N SER A 32 6.69 3.72 -19.02
CA SER A 32 7.55 2.82 -19.78
C SER A 32 8.38 3.55 -20.84
N PHE A 33 7.80 4.53 -21.53
CA PHE A 33 8.52 5.39 -22.47
C PHE A 33 9.62 6.20 -21.77
N TYR A 34 9.27 6.90 -20.69
CA TYR A 34 10.24 7.71 -19.93
C TYR A 34 11.31 6.87 -19.23
N TYR A 35 10.99 5.66 -18.77
CA TYR A 35 11.98 4.73 -18.26
C TYR A 35 13.06 4.43 -19.30
N ASN A 36 12.69 4.17 -20.55
CA ASN A 36 13.63 3.81 -21.58
C ASN A 36 14.40 5.03 -22.16
N LEU A 37 13.72 6.15 -22.41
CA LEU A 37 14.23 7.28 -23.19
C LEU A 37 14.27 8.62 -22.43
N GLY A 38 13.76 8.68 -21.22
CA GLY A 38 13.52 9.95 -20.50
C GLY A 38 14.70 10.50 -19.72
N ASN A 39 15.87 9.85 -19.69
CA ASN A 39 17.03 10.27 -18.90
C ASN A 39 16.65 10.65 -17.44
N GLY A 40 15.91 9.78 -16.76
CA GLY A 40 15.39 9.97 -15.41
C GLY A 40 14.18 10.91 -15.30
N ARG A 41 13.71 11.54 -16.37
CA ARG A 41 12.43 12.27 -16.38
C ARG A 41 11.25 11.30 -16.27
N SER A 42 10.12 11.82 -15.84
CA SER A 42 8.83 11.10 -15.83
C SER A 42 7.70 12.01 -16.31
N SER A 43 6.62 11.39 -16.77
CA SER A 43 5.32 12.06 -16.92
C SER A 43 4.70 12.35 -15.55
N TYR A 44 3.47 12.86 -15.51
CA TYR A 44 2.73 12.97 -14.24
C TYR A 44 2.54 11.60 -13.59
N PRO A 45 2.63 11.50 -12.25
CA PRO A 45 2.43 10.23 -11.56
C PRO A 45 0.99 9.71 -11.72
N GLU A 46 0.84 8.38 -11.70
CA GLU A 46 -0.45 7.69 -11.63
C GLU A 46 -1.11 7.88 -10.26
N ALA A 47 -0.28 7.82 -9.21
CA ALA A 47 -0.74 7.89 -7.83
C ALA A 47 0.19 8.73 -6.93
N ILE A 48 -0.39 9.30 -5.89
CA ILE A 48 0.34 9.91 -4.77
C ILE A 48 -0.15 9.26 -3.49
N THR A 49 0.77 8.67 -2.73
CA THR A 49 0.51 8.12 -1.41
C THR A 49 0.88 9.16 -0.36
N LEU A 50 -0.09 9.59 0.43
CA LEU A 50 0.10 10.48 1.56
C LEU A 50 0.29 9.64 2.82
N PHE A 51 1.49 9.65 3.36
CA PHE A 51 1.80 9.07 4.66
C PHE A 51 1.42 10.10 5.73
N LEU A 52 0.17 10.08 6.20
CA LEU A 52 -0.41 11.17 6.99
C LEU A 52 0.23 11.32 8.37
N THR A 53 0.60 10.21 9.01
CA THR A 53 1.13 10.19 10.37
C THR A 53 1.98 8.95 10.62
N HIS A 54 3.03 9.08 11.41
CA HIS A 54 3.80 7.93 11.92
C HIS A 54 3.09 7.23 13.07
N ARG A 55 2.13 7.87 13.73
CA ARG A 55 1.39 7.30 14.87
C ARG A 55 0.54 6.11 14.46
N CYS A 56 0.55 5.09 15.29
CA CYS A 56 -0.34 3.93 15.18
C CYS A 56 -0.75 3.46 16.56
N ASN A 57 -2.00 3.09 16.73
CA ASN A 57 -2.54 2.58 17.99
C ASN A 57 -2.46 1.05 18.11
N LEU A 58 -1.95 0.33 17.08
CA LEU A 58 -1.72 -1.11 17.10
C LEU A 58 -0.24 -1.48 17.17
N ARG A 59 0.03 -2.73 17.58
CA ARG A 59 1.39 -3.31 17.66
C ARG A 59 1.44 -4.66 16.95
N CYS A 60 1.05 -4.64 15.66
CA CYS A 60 0.95 -5.84 14.84
C CYS A 60 2.29 -6.58 14.74
N GLN A 61 2.28 -7.88 14.93
CA GLN A 61 3.50 -8.71 15.01
C GLN A 61 4.36 -8.65 13.74
N MET A 62 3.73 -8.52 12.55
CA MET A 62 4.43 -8.45 11.25
C MET A 62 4.81 -7.02 10.82
N CYS A 63 4.51 -6.00 11.62
CA CYS A 63 4.69 -4.62 11.21
C CYS A 63 6.14 -4.17 11.30
N GLY A 64 6.74 -3.79 10.16
CA GLY A 64 8.10 -3.24 10.13
C GLY A 64 8.26 -1.90 10.84
N GLN A 65 7.17 -1.17 11.11
CA GLN A 65 7.19 0.12 11.80
C GLN A 65 6.99 -0.02 13.31
N TRP A 66 5.94 -0.72 13.74
CA TRP A 66 5.48 -0.77 15.13
C TRP A 66 5.51 -2.15 15.78
N GLY A 67 5.86 -3.21 15.03
CA GLY A 67 6.02 -4.56 15.53
C GLY A 67 7.21 -4.71 16.49
N GLU A 68 7.56 -5.94 16.84
CA GLU A 68 8.65 -6.22 17.78
C GLU A 68 9.99 -5.63 17.28
N GLY A 69 10.35 -5.90 16.02
CA GLY A 69 11.53 -5.33 15.33
C GLY A 69 11.32 -3.92 14.79
N GLY A 70 10.13 -3.32 14.99
CA GLY A 70 9.69 -2.09 14.34
C GLY A 70 10.61 -0.90 14.58
N ILE A 71 10.84 -0.14 13.50
CA ILE A 71 11.82 0.97 13.50
C ILE A 71 11.22 2.27 14.02
N THR A 72 9.93 2.53 13.79
CA THR A 72 9.27 3.79 14.18
C THR A 72 9.21 3.94 15.69
N LYS A 73 9.00 2.85 16.44
CA LYS A 73 8.97 2.89 17.90
C LYS A 73 10.32 3.26 18.54
N LYS A 74 11.42 3.20 17.77
CA LYS A 74 12.76 3.57 18.22
C LYS A 74 13.10 5.03 17.91
N GLN A 75 12.21 5.74 17.19
CA GLN A 75 12.39 7.13 16.80
C GLN A 75 12.03 8.09 17.94
N SER A 76 12.44 9.34 17.82
CA SER A 76 12.10 10.39 18.77
C SER A 76 10.59 10.66 18.81
N ALA A 77 10.08 11.16 19.94
CA ALA A 77 8.69 11.58 20.06
C ALA A 77 8.35 12.68 19.04
N GLN A 78 9.28 13.58 18.74
CA GLN A 78 9.12 14.63 17.74
C GLN A 78 8.86 14.02 16.35
N TYR A 79 9.69 13.07 15.90
CA TYR A 79 9.51 12.36 14.64
C TYR A 79 8.14 11.66 14.55
N ILE A 80 7.73 10.98 15.63
CA ILE A 80 6.46 10.26 15.66
C ILE A 80 5.24 11.20 15.59
N GLN A 81 5.36 12.41 16.14
CA GLN A 81 4.29 13.41 16.17
C GLN A 81 4.28 14.33 14.94
N GLU A 82 5.28 14.22 14.07
CA GLU A 82 5.37 15.06 12.89
C GLU A 82 4.23 14.74 11.91
N GLU A 83 3.54 15.79 11.46
CA GLU A 83 2.42 15.71 10.53
C GLU A 83 2.35 16.99 9.69
N LEU A 84 2.00 16.85 8.42
CA LEU A 84 1.56 18.00 7.63
C LEU A 84 0.20 18.46 8.16
N SER A 85 0.04 19.77 8.31
CA SER A 85 -1.27 20.35 8.65
C SER A 85 -2.29 20.11 7.53
N LEU A 86 -3.59 20.15 7.86
CA LEU A 86 -4.65 20.05 6.87
C LEU A 86 -4.52 21.14 5.79
N ASN A 87 -4.06 22.35 6.14
CA ASN A 87 -3.83 23.44 5.19
C ASN A 87 -2.71 23.10 4.21
N GLU A 88 -1.56 22.59 4.67
CA GLU A 88 -0.45 22.17 3.81
C GLU A 88 -0.89 21.04 2.86
N LEU A 89 -1.66 20.08 3.37
CA LEU A 89 -2.23 19.00 2.56
C LEU A 89 -3.21 19.53 1.50
N THR A 90 -4.08 20.51 1.83
CA THR A 90 -4.99 21.09 0.84
C THR A 90 -4.26 21.89 -0.25
N VAL A 91 -3.21 22.63 0.10
CA VAL A 91 -2.31 23.28 -0.86
C VAL A 91 -1.66 22.26 -1.79
N LEU A 92 -1.16 21.15 -1.25
CA LEU A 92 -0.62 20.05 -2.05
C LEU A 92 -1.67 19.47 -3.01
N ILE A 93 -2.89 19.21 -2.51
CA ILE A 93 -4.00 18.69 -3.33
C ILE A 93 -4.33 19.67 -4.47
N ASP A 94 -4.30 20.97 -4.23
CA ASP A 94 -4.49 21.98 -5.28
C ASP A 94 -3.39 21.93 -6.34
N ASN A 95 -2.12 21.80 -5.93
CA ASN A 95 -0.97 21.69 -6.82
C ASN A 95 -1.08 20.49 -7.78
N VAL A 96 -1.70 19.39 -7.34
CA VAL A 96 -1.78 18.15 -8.14
C VAL A 96 -3.13 17.95 -8.82
N SER A 97 -4.12 18.80 -8.54
CA SER A 97 -5.49 18.65 -9.02
C SER A 97 -5.63 18.71 -10.54
N SER A 98 -4.72 19.43 -11.23
CA SER A 98 -4.75 19.60 -12.69
C SER A 98 -4.57 18.28 -13.45
N PHE A 99 -3.79 17.34 -12.93
CA PHE A 99 -3.54 16.05 -13.57
C PHE A 99 -4.24 14.87 -12.86
N LYS A 100 -4.98 15.13 -11.78
CA LYS A 100 -5.85 14.18 -11.07
C LYS A 100 -5.20 12.81 -10.78
N PRO A 101 -4.14 12.74 -9.96
CA PRO A 101 -3.58 11.46 -9.53
C PRO A 101 -4.57 10.72 -8.63
N ASN A 102 -4.39 9.41 -8.49
CA ASN A 102 -5.06 8.67 -7.43
C ASN A 102 -4.41 9.01 -6.10
N ILE A 103 -5.18 9.38 -5.10
CA ILE A 103 -4.67 9.66 -3.76
C ILE A 103 -4.89 8.44 -2.87
N THR A 104 -3.82 7.94 -2.28
CA THR A 104 -3.88 6.90 -1.26
C THR A 104 -3.55 7.51 0.09
N LEU A 105 -4.46 7.41 1.04
CA LEU A 105 -4.23 7.78 2.43
C LEU A 105 -3.66 6.58 3.18
N PHE A 106 -2.49 6.76 3.75
CA PHE A 106 -1.71 5.73 4.41
C PHE A 106 -0.97 6.32 5.63
N GLY A 107 -0.25 5.49 6.38
CA GLY A 107 0.57 5.93 7.50
C GLY A 107 0.81 4.82 8.49
N GLY A 108 1.00 5.17 9.74
CA GLY A 108 0.81 4.23 10.86
C GLY A 108 -0.67 3.85 10.92
N GLU A 109 -1.53 4.80 11.35
CA GLU A 109 -2.98 4.71 11.19
C GLU A 109 -3.53 6.06 10.71
N PRO A 110 -4.00 6.18 9.45
CA PRO A 110 -4.43 7.46 8.89
C PRO A 110 -5.60 8.11 9.63
N LEU A 111 -6.47 7.33 10.26
CA LEU A 111 -7.61 7.86 11.05
C LEU A 111 -7.20 8.50 12.37
N LEU A 112 -5.92 8.41 12.78
CA LEU A 112 -5.37 9.19 13.90
C LEU A 112 -5.02 10.63 13.49
N PHE A 113 -4.95 10.93 12.19
CA PHE A 113 -4.84 12.30 11.71
C PHE A 113 -6.19 13.00 11.84
N ALA A 114 -6.25 14.05 12.65
CA ALA A 114 -7.51 14.69 13.04
C ALA A 114 -8.31 15.25 11.84
N GLY A 115 -7.64 15.71 10.78
CA GLY A 115 -8.23 16.22 9.54
C GLY A 115 -8.52 15.18 8.45
N CYS A 116 -8.51 13.88 8.76
CA CYS A 116 -8.58 12.81 7.75
C CYS A 116 -9.86 12.87 6.91
N VAL A 117 -11.01 13.01 7.55
CA VAL A 117 -12.33 13.06 6.86
C VAL A 117 -12.46 14.32 6.02
N GLU A 118 -12.04 15.47 6.52
CA GLU A 118 -12.00 16.74 5.82
C GLU A 118 -11.09 16.68 4.60
N LEU A 119 -9.93 16.07 4.74
CA LEU A 119 -9.01 15.86 3.63
C LEU A 119 -9.62 14.98 2.53
N ILE A 120 -10.28 13.88 2.89
CA ILE A 120 -11.01 13.04 1.91
C ILE A 120 -12.03 13.88 1.17
N LYS A 121 -12.86 14.63 1.88
CA LYS A 121 -13.88 15.49 1.30
C LYS A 121 -13.26 16.49 0.32
N TYR A 122 -12.14 17.12 0.68
CA TYR A 122 -11.43 18.07 -0.17
C TYR A 122 -10.88 17.40 -1.44
N ILE A 123 -10.24 16.24 -1.33
CA ILE A 123 -9.76 15.45 -2.48
C ILE A 123 -10.93 15.14 -3.43
N LYS A 124 -12.07 14.74 -2.88
CA LYS A 124 -13.27 14.44 -3.69
C LYS A 124 -13.86 15.65 -4.37
N GLN A 125 -13.86 16.83 -3.74
CA GLN A 125 -14.27 18.10 -4.36
C GLN A 125 -13.40 18.46 -5.57
N LYS A 126 -12.10 18.12 -5.55
CA LYS A 126 -11.19 18.29 -6.71
C LYS A 126 -11.37 17.21 -7.79
N GLY A 127 -12.29 16.28 -7.63
CA GLY A 127 -12.61 15.23 -8.60
C GLY A 127 -11.53 14.15 -8.74
N MET A 128 -10.73 13.95 -7.71
CA MET A 128 -9.70 12.89 -7.66
C MET A 128 -10.26 11.62 -7.00
N HIS A 129 -9.69 10.48 -7.38
CA HIS A 129 -9.96 9.20 -6.72
C HIS A 129 -9.21 9.15 -5.39
N CYS A 130 -9.89 8.71 -4.33
CA CYS A 130 -9.33 8.61 -3.00
C CYS A 130 -9.53 7.19 -2.45
N LEU A 131 -8.44 6.56 -2.02
CA LEU A 131 -8.38 5.26 -1.34
C LEU A 131 -7.76 5.45 0.03
N MET A 132 -8.25 4.78 1.05
CA MET A 132 -7.66 4.76 2.39
C MET A 132 -7.35 3.34 2.83
N ILE A 133 -6.16 3.16 3.41
CA ILE A 133 -5.73 1.89 4.03
C ILE A 133 -5.72 2.12 5.54
N THR A 134 -6.53 1.37 6.27
CA THR A 134 -6.71 1.55 7.73
C THR A 134 -6.68 0.21 8.47
N ASN A 135 -6.26 0.26 9.71
CA ASN A 135 -6.41 -0.86 10.64
C ASN A 135 -7.85 -1.04 11.16
N GLY A 136 -8.73 -0.11 10.84
CA GLY A 136 -10.15 -0.18 11.15
C GLY A 136 -10.56 0.15 12.59
N SER A 137 -9.63 0.37 13.49
CA SER A 137 -9.90 0.58 14.93
C SER A 137 -10.77 1.79 15.26
N LEU A 138 -10.83 2.77 14.37
CA LEU A 138 -11.57 4.02 14.54
C LEU A 138 -12.78 4.15 13.61
N LEU A 139 -13.06 3.14 12.78
CA LEU A 139 -14.15 3.16 11.81
C LEU A 139 -15.50 3.38 12.46
N GLU A 140 -15.75 2.74 13.59
CA GLU A 140 -17.04 2.83 14.30
C GLU A 140 -17.45 4.28 14.57
N ASN A 141 -16.51 5.11 14.99
CA ASN A 141 -16.75 6.52 15.33
C ASN A 141 -16.81 7.44 14.11
N LEU A 142 -16.14 7.08 13.01
CA LEU A 142 -15.95 7.93 11.84
C LEU A 142 -16.76 7.49 10.62
N ALA A 143 -17.53 6.39 10.73
CA ALA A 143 -18.23 5.75 9.61
C ALA A 143 -19.12 6.72 8.83
N GLY A 144 -19.95 7.53 9.51
CA GLY A 144 -20.82 8.51 8.87
C GLY A 144 -20.02 9.52 8.03
N GLY A 145 -19.01 10.14 8.64
CA GLY A 145 -18.14 11.10 7.98
C GLY A 145 -17.39 10.51 6.78
N ILE A 146 -16.87 9.28 6.90
CA ILE A 146 -16.20 8.58 5.81
C ILE A 146 -17.15 8.34 4.62
N VAL A 147 -18.37 7.89 4.87
CA VAL A 147 -19.37 7.67 3.81
C VAL A 147 -19.82 9.00 3.19
N GLU A 148 -20.00 10.05 4.00
CA GLU A 148 -20.42 11.37 3.52
C GLU A 148 -19.31 12.09 2.75
N SER A 149 -18.04 11.88 3.09
CA SER A 149 -16.89 12.48 2.41
C SER A 149 -16.76 12.03 0.95
N GLY A 150 -17.39 10.90 0.57
CA GLY A 150 -17.35 10.35 -0.78
C GLY A 150 -16.10 9.53 -1.08
N LEU A 151 -15.41 8.98 -0.06
CA LEU A 151 -14.29 8.06 -0.22
C LEU A 151 -14.63 6.98 -1.26
N ASP A 152 -13.71 6.68 -2.17
CA ASP A 152 -13.95 5.70 -3.23
C ASP A 152 -13.71 4.26 -2.78
N GLU A 153 -12.58 4.01 -2.12
CA GLU A 153 -12.21 2.67 -1.66
C GLU A 153 -11.70 2.73 -0.20
N LEU A 154 -12.16 1.80 0.62
CA LEU A 154 -11.78 1.61 2.00
C LEU A 154 -11.13 0.22 2.13
N ASN A 155 -9.81 0.19 2.25
CA ASN A 155 -9.04 -1.03 2.47
C ASN A 155 -8.86 -1.22 3.98
N VAL A 156 -9.46 -2.28 4.50
CA VAL A 156 -9.44 -2.58 5.93
C VAL A 156 -8.58 -3.81 6.19
N SER A 157 -7.59 -3.64 7.04
CA SER A 157 -6.68 -4.71 7.44
C SER A 157 -7.35 -5.70 8.38
N LEU A 158 -7.55 -6.94 7.93
CA LEU A 158 -8.18 -8.00 8.73
C LEU A 158 -7.54 -9.35 8.36
N ASP A 159 -6.91 -10.03 9.33
CA ASP A 159 -6.00 -11.14 9.03
C ASP A 159 -6.55 -12.53 9.37
N ALA A 160 -7.55 -12.64 10.23
CA ALA A 160 -8.09 -13.90 10.71
C ALA A 160 -9.46 -13.70 11.39
N GLY A 161 -10.02 -14.76 11.94
CA GLY A 161 -11.14 -14.70 12.90
C GLY A 161 -10.72 -14.02 14.21
N GLN A 162 -11.72 -13.75 15.06
CA GLN A 162 -11.65 -12.86 16.23
C GLN A 162 -10.36 -13.01 17.06
N GLN A 163 -10.18 -14.12 17.74
CA GLN A 163 -9.08 -14.31 18.67
C GLN A 163 -7.72 -14.18 18.01
N LEU A 164 -7.54 -14.85 16.88
CA LEU A 164 -6.26 -14.85 16.17
C LEU A 164 -5.93 -13.48 15.57
N HIS A 165 -6.95 -12.75 15.10
CA HIS A 165 -6.75 -11.39 14.63
C HIS A 165 -6.26 -10.46 15.75
N ASP A 166 -6.89 -10.53 16.92
CA ASP A 166 -6.52 -9.73 18.09
C ASP A 166 -5.06 -10.01 18.52
N GLU A 167 -4.65 -11.28 18.52
CA GLU A 167 -3.27 -11.70 18.81
C GLU A 167 -2.27 -11.15 17.77
N ILE A 168 -2.58 -11.28 16.46
CA ILE A 168 -1.72 -10.77 15.38
C ILE A 168 -1.58 -9.25 15.43
N ARG A 169 -2.67 -8.53 15.73
CA ARG A 169 -2.71 -7.06 15.79
C ARG A 169 -2.26 -6.48 17.12
N GLY A 170 -2.11 -7.31 18.16
CA GLY A 170 -1.61 -6.92 19.45
C GLY A 170 -2.59 -6.05 20.28
N MET A 171 -3.90 -6.24 20.06
CA MET A 171 -4.94 -5.51 20.78
C MET A 171 -6.20 -6.38 21.00
N PRO A 172 -6.52 -6.80 22.22
CA PRO A 172 -7.75 -7.52 22.51
C PRO A 172 -9.00 -6.73 22.12
N GLY A 173 -9.98 -7.40 21.51
CA GLY A 173 -11.25 -6.82 21.07
C GLY A 173 -11.17 -5.94 19.82
N ILE A 174 -10.02 -5.91 19.14
CA ILE A 174 -9.89 -5.10 17.91
C ILE A 174 -10.72 -5.66 16.76
N PHE A 175 -10.85 -6.98 16.65
CA PHE A 175 -11.70 -7.61 15.64
C PHE A 175 -13.14 -7.10 15.73
N GLU A 176 -13.73 -7.14 16.93
CA GLU A 176 -15.13 -6.72 17.16
C GLU A 176 -15.32 -5.23 16.82
N ARG A 177 -14.36 -4.37 17.18
CA ARG A 177 -14.39 -2.94 16.81
C ARG A 177 -14.37 -2.73 15.30
N ILE A 178 -13.57 -3.50 14.57
CA ILE A 178 -13.52 -3.42 13.12
C ILE A 178 -14.85 -3.85 12.53
N ILE A 179 -15.41 -4.97 12.98
CA ILE A 179 -16.72 -5.47 12.52
C ILE A 179 -17.81 -4.43 12.79
N ALA A 180 -17.91 -3.89 14.01
CA ALA A 180 -18.86 -2.82 14.32
C ALA A 180 -18.68 -1.57 13.42
N GLY A 181 -17.43 -1.24 13.11
CA GLY A 181 -17.11 -0.17 12.16
C GLY A 181 -17.59 -0.46 10.74
N LEU A 182 -17.39 -1.67 10.23
CA LEU A 182 -17.85 -2.11 8.90
C LEU A 182 -19.38 -2.15 8.82
N GLU A 183 -20.04 -2.66 9.85
CA GLU A 183 -21.50 -2.64 9.96
C GLU A 183 -22.05 -1.22 9.91
N LYS A 184 -21.42 -0.26 10.61
CA LYS A 184 -21.79 1.16 10.55
C LYS A 184 -21.52 1.79 9.16
N ILE A 185 -20.42 1.46 8.49
CA ILE A 185 -20.16 1.90 7.12
C ILE A 185 -21.30 1.40 6.20
N ASN A 186 -21.65 0.12 6.27
CA ASN A 186 -22.75 -0.45 5.48
C ASN A 186 -24.09 0.22 5.81
N TYR A 187 -24.39 0.44 7.10
CA TYR A 187 -25.59 1.16 7.53
C TYR A 187 -25.69 2.56 6.90
N PHE A 188 -24.62 3.38 6.97
CA PHE A 188 -24.63 4.72 6.40
C PHE A 188 -24.68 4.70 4.86
N LYS A 189 -24.07 3.71 4.20
CA LYS A 189 -24.22 3.52 2.74
C LYS A 189 -25.67 3.24 2.37
N GLU A 190 -26.32 2.32 3.05
CA GLU A 190 -27.73 1.96 2.81
C GLU A 190 -28.67 3.15 3.08
N LYS A 191 -28.52 3.82 4.23
CA LYS A 191 -29.31 5.00 4.61
C LYS A 191 -29.15 6.15 3.61
N GLY A 192 -27.93 6.35 3.07
CA GLY A 192 -27.64 7.40 2.11
C GLY A 192 -27.79 6.97 0.64
N HIS A 193 -28.27 5.75 0.36
CA HIS A 193 -28.33 5.16 -0.98
C HIS A 193 -27.00 5.25 -1.75
N LYS A 194 -25.87 5.11 -1.02
CA LYS A 194 -24.52 5.22 -1.56
C LYS A 194 -23.92 3.85 -1.86
N LYS A 195 -23.22 3.72 -2.99
CA LYS A 195 -22.46 2.52 -3.34
C LYS A 195 -21.02 2.55 -2.80
N LYS A 196 -20.51 3.72 -2.48
CA LYS A 196 -19.13 3.93 -1.98
C LYS A 196 -19.13 4.31 -0.50
N PRO A 197 -18.00 4.05 0.19
CA PRO A 197 -16.78 3.42 -0.33
C PRO A 197 -16.98 1.94 -0.66
N LEU A 198 -16.18 1.43 -1.64
CA LEU A 198 -16.00 0.00 -1.83
C LEU A 198 -15.19 -0.54 -0.64
N ILE A 199 -15.67 -1.60 -0.02
CA ILE A 199 -15.01 -2.23 1.13
C ILE A 199 -14.10 -3.34 0.61
N ASN A 200 -12.80 -3.21 0.82
CA ASN A 200 -11.79 -4.19 0.46
C ASN A 200 -11.14 -4.70 1.75
N LEU A 201 -11.17 -6.01 2.00
CA LEU A 201 -10.47 -6.61 3.12
C LEU A 201 -9.06 -7.03 2.69
N GLU A 202 -8.06 -6.63 3.48
CA GLU A 202 -6.65 -6.87 3.21
C GLU A 202 -6.10 -7.79 4.31
N CYS A 203 -5.80 -9.03 3.96
CA CYS A 203 -5.28 -10.05 4.86
C CYS A 203 -3.79 -10.27 4.61
N THR A 204 -2.93 -9.93 5.55
CA THR A 204 -1.51 -10.28 5.48
C THR A 204 -1.30 -11.72 5.91
N ILE A 205 -0.76 -12.55 5.01
CA ILE A 205 -0.42 -13.94 5.30
C ILE A 205 0.82 -13.97 6.21
N THR A 206 0.72 -14.63 7.36
CA THR A 206 1.77 -14.75 8.36
C THR A 206 1.90 -16.21 8.83
N LYS A 207 2.95 -16.53 9.58
CA LYS A 207 3.09 -17.85 10.22
C LYS A 207 1.94 -18.23 11.15
N PHE A 208 1.16 -17.25 11.59
CA PHE A 208 0.07 -17.46 12.55
C PHE A 208 -1.26 -17.80 11.85
N ASN A 209 -1.53 -17.25 10.66
CA ASN A 209 -2.83 -17.36 10.01
C ASN A 209 -2.84 -18.16 8.70
N TYR A 210 -1.68 -18.48 8.09
CA TYR A 210 -1.63 -19.10 6.76
C TYR A 210 -2.39 -20.46 6.68
N GLN A 211 -2.59 -21.10 7.82
CA GLN A 211 -3.37 -22.36 7.91
C GLN A 211 -4.88 -22.13 7.96
N TYR A 212 -5.33 -20.91 8.26
CA TYR A 212 -6.73 -20.58 8.58
C TYR A 212 -7.32 -19.50 7.64
N LEU A 213 -6.74 -19.30 6.45
CA LEU A 213 -7.14 -18.23 5.52
C LEU A 213 -8.60 -18.30 5.10
N GLU A 214 -9.20 -19.52 5.08
CA GLU A 214 -10.60 -19.73 4.73
C GLU A 214 -11.57 -19.02 5.68
N GLN A 215 -11.19 -18.74 6.93
CA GLN A 215 -12.01 -17.98 7.87
C GLN A 215 -12.36 -16.60 7.35
N MET A 216 -11.47 -16.00 6.57
CA MET A 216 -11.69 -14.67 5.98
C MET A 216 -12.80 -14.63 4.94
N LEU A 217 -13.15 -15.78 4.33
CA LEU A 217 -14.23 -15.86 3.35
C LEU A 217 -15.59 -15.56 4.00
N GLU A 218 -15.84 -16.13 5.17
CA GLU A 218 -17.09 -15.91 5.91
C GLU A 218 -17.18 -14.44 6.40
N VAL A 219 -16.08 -13.89 6.88
CA VAL A 219 -16.01 -12.48 7.28
C VAL A 219 -16.28 -11.57 6.08
N ALA A 220 -15.62 -11.79 4.94
CA ALA A 220 -15.81 -10.99 3.74
C ALA A 220 -17.26 -11.01 3.24
N LYS A 221 -17.91 -12.19 3.29
CA LYS A 221 -19.30 -12.35 2.90
C LYS A 221 -20.24 -11.64 3.87
N LYS A 222 -20.05 -11.83 5.18
CA LYS A 222 -20.90 -11.23 6.24
C LYS A 222 -20.84 -9.70 6.16
N GLU A 223 -19.64 -9.15 6.00
CA GLU A 223 -19.43 -7.69 5.98
C GLU A 223 -19.64 -7.06 4.58
N LYS A 224 -20.18 -7.83 3.62
CA LYS A 224 -20.50 -7.36 2.26
C LYS A 224 -19.28 -6.72 1.58
N ALA A 225 -18.11 -7.33 1.75
CA ALA A 225 -16.89 -6.85 1.12
C ALA A 225 -16.96 -6.96 -0.41
N ASN A 226 -16.39 -5.99 -1.10
CA ASN A 226 -16.27 -5.99 -2.56
C ASN A 226 -15.08 -6.84 -3.01
N SER A 227 -14.02 -6.92 -2.18
CA SER A 227 -12.88 -7.78 -2.43
C SER A 227 -12.22 -8.25 -1.14
N LEU A 228 -11.52 -9.39 -1.25
CA LEU A 228 -10.61 -9.91 -0.24
C LEU A 228 -9.26 -10.17 -0.91
N THR A 229 -8.21 -9.48 -0.44
CA THR A 229 -6.85 -9.68 -0.95
C THR A 229 -5.97 -10.30 0.14
N PHE A 230 -5.36 -11.43 -0.18
CA PHE A 230 -4.35 -12.06 0.65
C PHE A 230 -2.97 -11.57 0.21
N HIS A 231 -2.27 -10.84 1.08
CA HIS A 231 -0.93 -10.32 0.83
C HIS A 231 0.12 -11.30 1.32
N ASN A 232 0.98 -11.77 0.42
CA ASN A 232 2.16 -12.52 0.81
C ASN A 232 3.05 -11.65 1.71
N LEU A 233 3.57 -12.26 2.79
CA LEU A 233 4.38 -11.58 3.80
C LEU A 233 5.61 -10.92 3.18
N ILE A 234 5.87 -9.69 3.57
CA ILE A 234 7.14 -9.00 3.28
C ILE A 234 8.13 -9.34 4.39
N PHE A 235 9.25 -9.92 4.02
CA PHE A 235 10.35 -10.24 4.93
C PHE A 235 11.69 -10.18 4.20
N LEU A 236 12.76 -9.92 4.90
CA LEU A 236 14.11 -9.86 4.33
C LEU A 236 15.09 -10.67 5.19
N SER A 237 16.10 -11.22 4.54
CA SER A 237 17.26 -11.76 5.25
C SER A 237 18.24 -10.66 5.62
N ARG A 238 19.03 -10.87 6.66
CA ARG A 238 20.11 -9.96 7.06
C ARG A 238 21.08 -9.68 5.90
N SER A 239 21.44 -10.70 5.13
CA SER A 239 22.35 -10.57 4.00
C SER A 239 21.83 -9.63 2.90
N ILE A 240 20.51 -9.58 2.66
CA ILE A 240 19.90 -8.65 1.69
C ILE A 240 19.97 -7.21 2.21
N VAL A 241 19.67 -7.00 3.49
CA VAL A 241 19.74 -5.66 4.08
C VAL A 241 21.18 -5.15 4.11
N ASP A 242 22.15 -5.99 4.40
CA ASP A 242 23.56 -5.60 4.38
C ASP A 242 24.04 -5.23 2.96
N LYS A 243 23.63 -5.96 1.93
CA LYS A 243 23.85 -5.57 0.53
C LYS A 243 23.17 -4.25 0.17
N GLN A 244 21.99 -4.00 0.71
CA GLN A 244 21.26 -2.75 0.48
C GLN A 244 22.04 -1.54 1.02
N LYS A 245 22.74 -1.65 2.14
CA LYS A 245 23.56 -0.56 2.72
C LYS A 245 24.67 -0.06 1.80
N GLU A 246 25.14 -0.86 0.87
CA GLU A 246 26.11 -0.41 -0.14
C GLU A 246 25.45 0.53 -1.16
N PHE A 247 24.22 0.25 -1.54
CA PHE A 247 23.43 1.14 -2.40
C PHE A 247 22.99 2.40 -1.66
N ASP A 248 22.75 2.34 -0.37
CA ASP A 248 22.47 3.50 0.46
C ASP A 248 23.62 4.51 0.40
N LYS A 249 24.87 4.04 0.42
CA LYS A 249 26.05 4.91 0.25
C LYS A 249 26.09 5.56 -1.12
N LEU A 250 25.79 4.82 -2.19
CA LEU A 250 25.72 5.35 -3.56
C LEU A 250 24.68 6.44 -3.71
N LEU A 251 23.55 6.31 -3.01
CA LEU A 251 22.44 7.25 -3.04
C LEU A 251 22.55 8.36 -1.99
N ASN A 252 23.54 8.31 -1.10
CA ASN A 252 23.63 9.15 0.09
C ASN A 252 22.29 9.18 0.87
N SER A 253 21.74 8.00 1.12
CA SER A 253 20.42 7.79 1.73
C SER A 253 20.47 6.67 2.77
N SER A 254 19.34 6.36 3.39
CA SER A 254 19.18 5.26 4.33
C SER A 254 17.98 4.41 3.96
N SER A 255 18.13 3.12 4.07
CA SER A 255 17.06 2.11 3.96
C SER A 255 16.77 1.44 5.30
N LEU A 256 16.96 2.16 6.39
CA LEU A 256 16.78 1.65 7.77
C LEU A 256 15.37 1.08 7.99
N ASP A 257 14.37 1.56 7.25
CA ASP A 257 13.00 1.07 7.32
C ASP A 257 12.86 -0.41 6.96
N TRP A 258 13.80 -0.95 6.17
CA TRP A 258 13.84 -2.38 5.86
C TRP A 258 14.32 -3.25 7.02
N GLU A 259 15.01 -2.70 8.01
CA GLU A 259 15.44 -3.45 9.21
C GLU A 259 14.26 -4.03 9.99
N GLY A 260 13.11 -3.35 9.97
CA GLY A 260 11.88 -3.82 10.62
C GLY A 260 11.26 -5.06 9.97
N PHE A 261 11.74 -5.47 8.79
CA PHE A 261 11.26 -6.64 8.06
C PHE A 261 12.26 -7.81 8.10
N VAL A 262 13.33 -7.72 8.91
CA VAL A 262 14.32 -8.79 9.05
C VAL A 262 13.83 -9.82 10.06
N PHE A 263 13.18 -10.85 9.55
CA PHE A 263 12.68 -12.00 10.32
C PHE A 263 12.42 -13.20 9.42
N GLU A 264 12.36 -14.40 10.02
CA GLU A 264 12.00 -15.62 9.31
C GLU A 264 10.47 -15.69 9.11
N PRO A 265 10.01 -16.01 7.89
CA PRO A 265 8.56 -16.01 7.58
C PRO A 265 7.80 -17.13 8.31
N GLY A 266 8.42 -18.29 8.54
CA GLY A 266 7.82 -19.44 9.22
C GLY A 266 6.54 -19.98 8.55
N ILE A 267 6.46 -19.89 7.24
CA ILE A 267 5.32 -20.31 6.41
C ILE A 267 5.73 -21.52 5.58
N ASP A 268 4.98 -22.62 5.66
CA ASP A 268 5.13 -23.75 4.74
C ASP A 268 4.46 -23.41 3.40
N PRO A 269 5.23 -23.25 2.31
CA PRO A 269 4.68 -22.85 1.03
C PRO A 269 3.81 -23.93 0.36
N LYS A 270 4.00 -25.20 0.70
CA LYS A 270 3.16 -26.29 0.17
C LYS A 270 1.76 -26.21 0.76
N LEU A 271 1.68 -26.10 2.10
CA LEU A 271 0.40 -25.97 2.79
C LEU A 271 -0.29 -24.65 2.41
N LEU A 272 0.44 -23.56 2.28
CA LEU A 272 -0.12 -22.29 1.79
C LEU A 272 -0.70 -22.42 0.39
N GLU A 273 -0.03 -23.13 -0.52
CA GLU A 273 -0.55 -23.39 -1.88
C GLU A 273 -1.81 -24.26 -1.86
N GLU A 274 -1.89 -25.26 -1.00
CA GLU A 274 -3.10 -26.07 -0.81
C GLU A 274 -4.27 -25.18 -0.36
N LYS A 275 -4.07 -24.30 0.64
CA LYS A 275 -5.06 -23.35 1.10
C LYS A 275 -5.51 -22.39 0.00
N ARG A 276 -4.55 -21.81 -0.74
CA ARG A 276 -4.81 -20.94 -1.88
C ARG A 276 -5.69 -21.63 -2.93
N ARG A 277 -5.38 -22.85 -3.32
CA ARG A 277 -6.16 -23.63 -4.28
C ARG A 277 -7.57 -23.90 -3.77
N ALA A 278 -7.71 -24.30 -2.51
CA ALA A 278 -9.01 -24.55 -1.90
C ALA A 278 -9.90 -23.29 -1.90
N ILE A 279 -9.32 -22.12 -1.64
CA ILE A 279 -10.03 -20.84 -1.71
C ILE A 279 -10.43 -20.50 -3.14
N LEU A 280 -9.49 -20.56 -4.09
CA LEU A 280 -9.71 -20.16 -5.48
C LEU A 280 -10.59 -21.13 -6.28
N SER A 281 -10.75 -22.39 -5.83
CA SER A 281 -11.63 -23.37 -6.49
C SER A 281 -13.12 -23.11 -6.24
N LYS A 282 -13.47 -22.33 -5.23
CA LYS A 282 -14.85 -21.99 -4.87
C LYS A 282 -15.31 -20.74 -5.62
N LYS A 283 -16.60 -20.66 -5.91
CA LYS A 283 -17.23 -19.44 -6.43
C LYS A 283 -17.59 -18.52 -5.27
N HIS A 284 -17.25 -17.25 -5.40
CA HIS A 284 -17.53 -16.23 -4.41
C HIS A 284 -18.30 -15.06 -5.05
N ASP A 285 -19.09 -14.36 -4.25
CA ASP A 285 -19.85 -13.17 -4.68
C ASP A 285 -19.01 -11.88 -4.65
N PHE A 286 -17.77 -11.97 -4.19
CA PHE A 286 -16.77 -10.89 -4.14
C PHE A 286 -15.46 -11.32 -4.82
N SER A 287 -14.63 -10.37 -5.17
CA SER A 287 -13.34 -10.63 -5.80
C SER A 287 -12.34 -11.17 -4.78
N ILE A 288 -11.59 -12.22 -5.14
CA ILE A 288 -10.47 -12.74 -4.33
C ILE A 288 -9.18 -12.63 -5.13
N ASP A 289 -8.13 -12.17 -4.45
CA ASP A 289 -6.79 -12.07 -5.02
C ASP A 289 -5.72 -12.50 -4.00
N PHE A 290 -4.60 -13.04 -4.51
CA PHE A 290 -3.38 -13.29 -3.75
C PHE A 290 -2.28 -12.40 -4.32
N TYR A 291 -1.74 -11.50 -3.52
CA TYR A 291 -0.81 -10.52 -4.01
C TYR A 291 0.56 -10.58 -3.31
N PRO A 292 1.66 -10.61 -4.05
CA PRO A 292 1.74 -10.84 -5.49
C PRO A 292 1.14 -12.18 -5.91
N ASN A 293 0.58 -12.23 -7.13
CA ASN A 293 -0.03 -13.44 -7.66
C ASN A 293 1.04 -14.38 -8.24
N PHE A 294 1.59 -15.24 -7.39
CA PHE A 294 2.63 -16.19 -7.73
C PHE A 294 2.05 -17.49 -8.35
N SER A 295 2.80 -18.11 -9.27
CA SER A 295 2.62 -19.53 -9.59
C SER A 295 3.00 -20.40 -8.38
N CYS A 296 2.67 -21.69 -8.41
CA CYS A 296 3.05 -22.63 -7.34
C CYS A 296 4.57 -22.68 -7.12
N ALA A 297 5.36 -22.74 -8.20
CA ALA A 297 6.81 -22.74 -8.12
C ALA A 297 7.37 -21.42 -7.56
N GLU A 298 6.83 -20.28 -8.01
CA GLU A 298 7.23 -18.96 -7.53
C GLU A 298 6.87 -18.76 -6.06
N LEU A 299 5.73 -19.28 -5.59
CA LEU A 299 5.33 -19.18 -4.19
C LEU A 299 6.32 -19.92 -3.28
N LYS A 300 6.73 -21.11 -3.69
CA LYS A 300 7.75 -21.89 -2.99
C LYS A 300 9.06 -21.14 -2.91
N ASP A 301 9.58 -20.70 -4.05
CA ASP A 301 10.84 -19.95 -4.11
C ASP A 301 10.77 -18.64 -3.32
N TYR A 302 9.63 -17.95 -3.33
CA TYR A 302 9.43 -16.72 -2.57
C TYR A 302 9.67 -16.92 -1.07
N TYR A 303 9.21 -18.01 -0.49
CA TYR A 303 9.36 -18.27 0.94
C TYR A 303 10.68 -18.99 1.31
N GLU A 304 11.26 -19.77 0.41
CA GLU A 304 12.46 -20.57 0.67
C GLU A 304 13.77 -19.88 0.22
N ASN A 305 13.71 -19.03 -0.83
CA ASN A 305 14.91 -18.39 -1.38
C ASN A 305 14.96 -16.88 -1.01
N PRO A 306 15.87 -16.45 -0.14
CA PRO A 306 16.01 -15.05 0.25
C PRO A 306 16.23 -14.07 -0.91
N CYS A 307 16.89 -14.53 -1.99
CA CYS A 307 17.23 -13.74 -3.16
C CYS A 307 16.24 -13.95 -4.32
N TYR A 308 15.07 -14.55 -4.07
CA TYR A 308 14.10 -14.83 -5.12
C TYR A 308 13.72 -13.59 -5.93
N LEU A 309 13.71 -13.77 -7.24
CA LEU A 309 13.13 -12.84 -8.21
C LEU A 309 12.22 -13.62 -9.16
N PRO A 310 11.01 -13.13 -9.46
CA PRO A 310 10.07 -13.85 -10.30
C PRO A 310 10.61 -14.00 -11.71
N SER A 311 10.68 -15.23 -12.22
CA SER A 311 11.15 -15.54 -13.60
C SER A 311 10.26 -14.98 -14.69
N THR A 312 9.03 -14.64 -14.36
CA THR A 312 7.97 -14.22 -15.30
C THR A 312 7.79 -12.69 -15.38
N GLN A 313 8.63 -11.92 -14.72
CA GLN A 313 8.55 -10.46 -14.73
C GLN A 313 9.86 -9.82 -15.18
N ASP A 314 9.76 -8.66 -15.83
CA ASP A 314 10.90 -7.78 -15.99
C ASP A 314 11.38 -7.36 -14.59
N HIS A 315 12.62 -7.71 -14.26
CA HIS A 315 13.22 -7.35 -12.97
C HIS A 315 13.59 -5.87 -12.96
N ARG A 316 12.59 -4.99 -13.04
CA ARG A 316 12.75 -3.53 -13.03
C ARG A 316 11.64 -2.88 -12.24
N CYS A 317 11.98 -1.90 -11.44
CA CYS A 317 10.99 -1.12 -10.70
C CYS A 317 10.57 0.10 -11.52
N LEU A 318 9.27 0.20 -11.85
CA LEU A 318 8.68 1.39 -12.49
C LEU A 318 8.01 2.34 -11.49
N SER A 319 7.91 1.96 -10.21
CA SER A 319 7.20 2.75 -9.19
C SER A 319 7.66 4.22 -9.13
N PRO A 320 8.96 4.58 -9.15
CA PRO A 320 9.39 5.98 -9.11
C PRO A 320 9.03 6.82 -10.33
N TRP A 321 8.51 6.23 -11.41
CA TRP A 321 7.93 6.93 -12.56
C TRP A 321 6.41 7.03 -12.49
N LEU A 322 5.77 6.33 -11.53
CA LEU A 322 4.32 6.19 -11.45
C LEU A 322 3.75 6.64 -10.12
N VAL A 323 4.51 6.54 -9.03
CA VAL A 323 4.04 6.84 -7.67
C VAL A 323 5.01 7.77 -6.96
N ALA A 324 4.46 8.74 -6.25
CA ALA A 324 5.18 9.54 -5.26
C ALA A 324 4.66 9.23 -3.86
N TYR A 325 5.56 9.20 -2.89
CA TYR A 325 5.23 9.04 -1.47
C TYR A 325 5.54 10.35 -0.77
N ILE A 326 4.56 10.94 -0.09
CA ILE A 326 4.71 12.18 0.65
C ILE A 326 4.61 11.87 2.12
N PHE A 327 5.66 12.16 2.85
CA PHE A 327 5.84 11.81 4.25
C PHE A 327 5.30 12.91 5.18
N PRO A 328 5.13 12.63 6.49
CA PRO A 328 4.59 13.59 7.45
C PRO A 328 5.43 14.88 7.59
N ASP A 329 6.73 14.81 7.32
CA ASP A 329 7.65 15.94 7.28
C ASP A 329 7.54 16.79 6.00
N GLY A 330 6.76 16.36 5.02
CA GLY A 330 6.60 16.99 3.71
C GLY A 330 7.56 16.49 2.63
N GLU A 331 8.47 15.58 2.95
CA GLU A 331 9.38 15.00 1.96
C GLU A 331 8.65 14.18 0.90
N VAL A 332 9.08 14.35 -0.35
CA VAL A 332 8.65 13.53 -1.49
C VAL A 332 9.68 12.45 -1.72
N ARG A 333 9.32 11.19 -1.51
CA ARG A 333 10.22 10.05 -1.64
C ARG A 333 9.82 9.10 -2.78
N PRO A 334 10.78 8.37 -3.38
CA PRO A 334 10.51 7.39 -4.44
C PRO A 334 9.77 6.13 -3.96
N CYS A 335 9.92 5.77 -2.70
CA CYS A 335 9.30 4.60 -2.07
C CYS A 335 9.21 4.76 -0.55
N LEU A 336 8.48 3.87 0.12
CA LEU A 336 8.22 3.96 1.57
C LEU A 336 9.44 3.65 2.45
N ASN A 337 10.37 2.81 1.98
CA ASN A 337 11.41 2.24 2.83
C ASN A 337 12.82 2.75 2.46
N LEU A 338 12.91 3.93 1.89
CA LEU A 338 14.17 4.59 1.54
C LEU A 338 14.06 6.08 1.83
N SER A 339 15.03 6.63 2.57
CA SER A 339 15.04 8.04 2.98
C SER A 339 15.48 9.00 1.89
N TYR A 340 15.75 8.54 0.66
CA TYR A 340 16.11 9.42 -0.44
C TYR A 340 14.98 10.41 -0.74
N SER A 341 15.26 11.70 -0.61
CA SER A 341 14.28 12.76 -0.84
C SER A 341 14.43 13.37 -2.22
N PHE A 342 13.30 13.57 -2.91
CA PHE A 342 13.26 14.39 -4.13
C PHE A 342 13.16 15.88 -3.82
N GLY A 343 12.74 16.26 -2.61
CA GLY A 343 12.49 17.62 -2.14
C GLY A 343 11.32 17.64 -1.17
N ASN A 344 10.89 18.83 -0.72
CA ASN A 344 9.87 19.01 0.30
C ASN A 344 8.72 19.87 -0.21
N VAL A 345 7.46 19.39 -0.06
CA VAL A 345 6.24 20.10 -0.50
C VAL A 345 5.93 21.36 0.30
N LYS A 346 6.57 21.54 1.47
CA LYS A 346 6.50 22.79 2.25
C LYS A 346 7.34 23.92 1.60
N GLU A 347 8.36 23.55 0.81
CA GLU A 347 9.33 24.47 0.23
C GLU A 347 9.03 24.78 -1.25
N GLU A 348 8.61 23.76 -2.01
CA GLU A 348 8.40 23.87 -3.45
C GLU A 348 7.11 23.15 -3.91
N PRO A 349 6.45 23.66 -4.97
CA PRO A 349 5.33 22.97 -5.59
C PRO A 349 5.72 21.57 -6.08
N PHE A 350 4.85 20.58 -5.88
CA PHE A 350 5.08 19.17 -6.22
C PHE A 350 5.63 18.95 -7.64
N LEU A 351 5.11 19.68 -8.64
CA LEU A 351 5.53 19.47 -10.03
C LEU A 351 6.99 19.90 -10.28
N LYS A 352 7.54 20.86 -9.50
CA LYS A 352 8.96 21.20 -9.56
C LYS A 352 9.80 20.07 -8.98
N ILE A 353 9.37 19.51 -7.86
CA ILE A 353 10.05 18.40 -7.16
C ILE A 353 10.08 17.15 -8.04
N TRP A 354 8.95 16.78 -8.66
CA TRP A 354 8.77 15.51 -9.36
C TRP A 354 9.78 15.23 -10.49
N ASN A 355 10.33 16.26 -11.12
CA ASN A 355 11.31 16.15 -12.19
C ASN A 355 12.57 16.99 -11.99
N ASN A 356 12.89 17.38 -10.75
CA ASN A 356 14.14 18.07 -10.43
C ASN A 356 15.38 17.17 -10.64
N SER A 357 16.56 17.71 -10.36
CA SER A 357 17.82 16.98 -10.53
C SER A 357 17.92 15.74 -9.65
N GLN A 358 17.44 15.80 -8.41
CA GLN A 358 17.48 14.68 -7.45
C GLN A 358 16.56 13.54 -7.90
N ALA A 359 15.31 13.84 -8.29
CA ALA A 359 14.39 12.84 -8.79
C ALA A 359 14.90 12.15 -10.06
N ARG A 360 15.49 12.91 -10.98
CA ARG A 360 16.09 12.37 -12.20
C ARG A 360 17.32 11.51 -11.92
N HIS A 361 18.18 11.95 -11.01
CA HIS A 361 19.38 11.22 -10.59
C HIS A 361 19.01 9.86 -9.98
N PHE A 362 18.07 9.84 -9.04
CA PHE A 362 17.56 8.58 -8.45
C PHE A 362 17.05 7.61 -9.51
N ARG A 363 16.18 8.10 -10.41
CA ARG A 363 15.61 7.26 -11.47
C ARG A 363 16.67 6.73 -12.45
N ALA A 364 17.71 7.51 -12.74
CA ALA A 364 18.83 7.06 -13.56
C ALA A 364 19.60 5.92 -12.88
N ILE A 365 19.98 6.08 -11.61
CA ILE A 365 20.66 5.02 -10.85
C ILE A 365 19.78 3.76 -10.77
N LEU A 366 18.49 3.91 -10.46
CA LEU A 366 17.59 2.76 -10.39
C LEU A 366 17.44 2.07 -11.75
N LYS A 367 17.37 2.81 -12.85
CA LYS A 367 17.31 2.24 -14.20
C LYS A 367 18.55 1.39 -14.51
N ASP A 368 19.74 1.92 -14.19
CA ASP A 368 21.01 1.23 -14.48
C ASP A 368 21.14 -0.07 -13.66
N ASN A 369 20.62 -0.07 -12.43
CA ASN A 369 20.62 -1.24 -11.55
C ASN A 369 19.34 -2.11 -11.67
N LYS A 370 18.30 -1.63 -12.39
CA LYS A 370 16.97 -2.26 -12.53
C LYS A 370 16.18 -2.31 -11.22
N ILE A 371 16.76 -2.85 -10.16
CA ILE A 371 16.24 -2.94 -8.78
C ILE A 371 17.39 -2.80 -7.78
N PHE A 372 17.07 -2.48 -6.54
CA PHE A 372 18.01 -2.56 -5.42
C PHE A 372 17.81 -3.87 -4.66
N PRO A 373 18.79 -4.32 -3.84
CA PRO A 373 18.71 -5.61 -3.13
C PRO A 373 17.42 -5.82 -2.34
N ALA A 374 16.96 -4.84 -1.59
CA ALA A 374 15.74 -4.94 -0.79
C ALA A 374 14.44 -4.97 -1.62
N CYS A 375 14.48 -4.60 -2.90
CA CYS A 375 13.30 -4.60 -3.77
C CYS A 375 12.74 -6.01 -4.04
N VAL A 376 13.48 -7.08 -3.77
CA VAL A 376 13.06 -8.47 -4.02
C VAL A 376 11.78 -8.88 -3.27
N ARG A 377 11.41 -8.14 -2.21
CA ARG A 377 10.17 -8.37 -1.43
C ARG A 377 9.20 -7.19 -1.50
N CYS A 378 9.56 -6.13 -2.23
CA CYS A 378 8.71 -4.97 -2.36
C CYS A 378 7.50 -5.26 -3.26
N THR A 379 6.30 -4.99 -2.75
CA THR A 379 5.04 -5.19 -3.51
C THR A 379 4.97 -4.36 -4.79
N GLU A 380 5.63 -3.20 -4.83
CA GLU A 380 5.66 -2.34 -6.02
C GLU A 380 6.42 -2.97 -7.20
N LEU A 381 7.36 -3.87 -6.95
CA LEU A 381 8.06 -4.62 -8.02
C LEU A 381 7.08 -5.48 -8.84
N TYR A 382 6.03 -5.97 -8.20
CA TYR A 382 5.05 -6.88 -8.79
C TYR A 382 3.81 -6.16 -9.38
N ARG A 383 3.75 -4.85 -9.23
CA ARG A 383 2.57 -4.06 -9.59
C ARG A 383 2.55 -3.64 -11.06
N TYR A 384 3.74 -3.45 -11.67
CA TYR A 384 3.88 -2.81 -12.98
C TYR A 384 4.55 -3.67 -14.03
#